data_ef3caca65231a7b2a7916970ab2a41e3
#
_entry.id   ef3caca65231a7b2a7916970ab2a41e3
#
_cell.length_a   1.000
_cell.length_b   1.000
_cell.length_c   1.000
_cell.angle_alpha   90.00
_cell.angle_beta   90.00
_cell.angle_gamma   90.00
#
_symmetry.space_group_name_H-M   'P 1'
#
loop_
_entity.id
_entity.type
_entity.pdbx_description
1 polymer ?
#
loop_
_entity_poly.entity_id
_entity_poly.type
_entity_poly.pdbx_seq_one_letter_code
_entity_poly.pdbx_strand_id
1 'polypeptide(L)'
;MKTICLYFEIHQNIHLKRYRFFDIGTDHYYYDDYENERSITETAERSYIPALNALIEMAQQYGDYFKCAFSLSGSAIELLECHSPQVIELLQKLSNTGCVEFLAEPYSHGFSSLANEACFKEEVARLCKKVKDLFGQEPKIFRNSCLVYSDEIGELVAQMGFKGMLAEGARNVLGWKSPHYVYNCNRDPRLKLLLRDYRLSEDVSLRFNDSNWSEFPLFADTYADWIAQLPEEEQVINLFMELCALGIFQPLSSNILEFLKALPSKCKERGIVFSTPSEICAKIKSAGELNVSYPTSWVDEERDMSPWLGNVMQREAYNKLYSIADRVRMCSDRKIKQDWIYLQASNNLRFMSTKPNSYGSYRGIYDSPYDAFTNYMNILGDFITRVNNLYPADMDMEELNSFLTTIKNQDEELVIKDKEIARLQHMLAKLEPETKVKKSTATAKKTTTKKVTRAK
;
A
#
# COMPACT_ATOMS: atom_id res chain seq x y z
N MET A 1 13.64 11.51 22.94
CA MET A 1 14.33 10.52 22.04
C MET A 1 13.62 10.53 20.71
N LYS A 2 14.33 10.75 19.62
CA LYS A 2 13.76 10.81 18.27
C LYS A 2 13.68 9.43 17.63
N THR A 3 12.65 9.22 16.85
CA THR A 3 12.36 7.94 16.20
C THR A 3 12.14 8.15 14.71
N ILE A 4 12.92 7.51 13.87
CA ILE A 4 12.73 7.47 12.43
C ILE A 4 11.79 6.34 12.08
N CYS A 5 10.76 6.66 11.31
CA CYS A 5 9.88 5.73 10.61
C CYS A 5 10.26 5.78 9.13
N LEU A 6 11.11 4.86 8.70
CA LEU A 6 11.54 4.77 7.31
C LEU A 6 10.62 3.79 6.57
N TYR A 7 9.99 4.23 5.48
CA TYR A 7 9.14 3.35 4.69
C TYR A 7 9.27 3.62 3.19
N PHE A 8 9.14 2.53 2.44
CA PHE A 8 9.33 2.50 0.99
C PHE A 8 8.06 2.05 0.30
N GLU A 9 7.87 2.55 -0.92
CA GLU A 9 6.85 2.07 -1.84
C GLU A 9 7.49 1.33 -3.00
N ILE A 10 6.91 0.18 -3.35
CA ILE A 10 7.15 -0.52 -4.61
C ILE A 10 5.83 -0.53 -5.38
N HIS A 11 5.75 0.33 -6.38
CA HIS A 11 4.62 0.39 -7.29
C HIS A 11 5.09 0.38 -8.73
N GLN A 12 4.41 -0.42 -9.55
CA GLN A 12 4.54 -0.44 -11.00
C GLN A 12 3.15 -0.69 -11.59
N ASN A 13 2.71 0.17 -12.48
CA ASN A 13 1.45 -0.02 -13.17
C ASN A 13 1.60 -1.01 -14.33
N ILE A 14 0.51 -1.62 -14.72
CA ILE A 14 0.42 -2.37 -15.97
C ILE A 14 0.27 -1.36 -17.12
N HIS A 15 1.19 -1.39 -18.06
CA HIS A 15 1.17 -0.51 -19.21
C HIS A 15 0.08 -0.91 -20.19
N LEU A 16 -0.70 0.08 -20.62
CA LEU A 16 -1.72 -0.09 -21.64
C LEU A 16 -1.09 0.09 -23.02
N LYS A 17 -1.44 -0.78 -23.96
CA LYS A 17 -1.04 -0.62 -25.37
C LYS A 17 -1.80 0.51 -26.05
N ARG A 18 -1.34 0.93 -27.22
CA ARG A 18 -2.13 1.82 -28.07
C ARG A 18 -3.38 1.09 -28.57
N TYR A 19 -4.56 1.65 -28.25
CA TYR A 19 -5.86 1.07 -28.51
C TYR A 19 -6.73 2.08 -29.26
N ARG A 20 -7.15 1.71 -30.47
CA ARG A 20 -7.84 2.62 -31.38
C ARG A 20 -9.36 2.45 -31.24
N PHE A 21 -10.09 3.45 -31.72
CA PHE A 21 -11.55 3.38 -31.79
C PHE A 21 -12.06 2.12 -32.55
N PHE A 22 -11.37 1.72 -33.63
CA PHE A 22 -11.76 0.54 -34.42
C PHE A 22 -11.43 -0.80 -33.77
N ASP A 23 -10.68 -0.81 -32.68
CA ASP A 23 -10.37 -2.02 -31.92
C ASP A 23 -11.50 -2.37 -30.94
N ILE A 24 -12.41 -1.40 -30.66
CA ILE A 24 -13.56 -1.59 -29.76
C ILE A 24 -14.48 -2.69 -30.31
N GLY A 25 -14.79 -3.68 -29.45
CA GLY A 25 -15.63 -4.83 -29.81
C GLY A 25 -14.92 -5.93 -30.58
N THR A 26 -13.66 -5.76 -30.97
CA THR A 26 -12.89 -6.76 -31.75
C THR A 26 -11.65 -7.24 -31.02
N ASP A 27 -11.00 -6.39 -30.22
CA ASP A 27 -9.82 -6.71 -29.44
C ASP A 27 -10.07 -6.39 -27.95
N HIS A 28 -10.02 -7.42 -27.13
CA HIS A 28 -10.27 -7.33 -25.68
C HIS A 28 -9.00 -7.48 -24.85
N TYR A 29 -7.83 -7.31 -25.47
CA TYR A 29 -6.55 -7.32 -24.78
C TYR A 29 -5.95 -5.91 -24.79
N TYR A 30 -5.72 -5.31 -23.63
CA TYR A 30 -5.43 -3.88 -23.47
C TYR A 30 -3.96 -3.58 -23.17
N TYR A 31 -3.11 -4.57 -22.97
CA TYR A 31 -1.81 -4.44 -22.32
C TYR A 31 -0.66 -4.48 -23.31
N ASP A 32 0.44 -3.78 -22.94
CA ASP A 32 1.72 -3.85 -23.62
C ASP A 32 2.67 -4.74 -22.81
N ASP A 33 2.70 -6.03 -23.16
CA ASP A 33 3.49 -7.02 -22.45
C ASP A 33 4.99 -6.76 -22.55
N TYR A 34 5.45 -6.26 -23.71
CA TYR A 34 6.85 -5.94 -23.91
C TYR A 34 7.30 -4.80 -22.97
N GLU A 35 6.51 -3.73 -22.90
CA GLU A 35 6.82 -2.60 -22.03
C GLU A 35 6.69 -2.97 -20.55
N ASN A 36 5.73 -3.84 -20.21
CA ASN A 36 5.58 -4.36 -18.85
C ASN A 36 6.83 -5.15 -18.42
N GLU A 37 7.27 -6.10 -19.23
CA GLU A 37 8.49 -6.89 -18.96
C GLU A 37 9.73 -5.98 -18.89
N ARG A 38 9.92 -5.12 -19.89
CA ARG A 38 11.07 -4.23 -19.99
C ARG A 38 11.17 -3.30 -18.79
N SER A 39 10.09 -2.61 -18.45
CA SER A 39 10.10 -1.59 -17.40
C SER A 39 10.33 -2.19 -16.01
N ILE A 40 9.68 -3.32 -15.70
CA ILE A 40 9.87 -3.94 -14.38
C ILE A 40 11.26 -4.58 -14.25
N THR A 41 11.77 -5.20 -15.31
CA THR A 41 13.12 -5.81 -15.29
C THR A 41 14.20 -4.74 -15.15
N GLU A 42 14.12 -3.66 -15.94
CA GLU A 42 15.05 -2.54 -15.82
C GLU A 42 15.00 -1.89 -14.43
N THR A 43 13.82 -1.69 -13.88
CA THR A 43 13.65 -1.13 -12.54
C THR A 43 14.20 -2.07 -11.47
N ALA A 44 13.96 -3.38 -11.61
CA ALA A 44 14.47 -4.37 -10.67
C ALA A 44 16.00 -4.40 -10.64
N GLU A 45 16.63 -4.41 -11.82
CA GLU A 45 18.10 -4.47 -11.92
C GLU A 45 18.78 -3.18 -11.45
N ARG A 46 18.24 -2.02 -11.83
CA ARG A 46 18.87 -0.73 -11.54
C ARG A 46 18.59 -0.21 -10.13
N SER A 47 17.49 -0.63 -9.52
CA SER A 47 17.04 -0.09 -8.24
C SER A 47 16.70 -1.17 -7.21
N TYR A 48 15.69 -2.00 -7.46
CA TYR A 48 15.12 -2.83 -6.40
C TYR A 48 16.13 -3.85 -5.84
N ILE A 49 16.86 -4.55 -6.71
CA ILE A 49 17.84 -5.55 -6.29
C ILE A 49 19.00 -4.92 -5.52
N PRO A 50 19.66 -3.86 -5.99
CA PRO A 50 20.71 -3.18 -5.23
C PRO A 50 20.22 -2.61 -3.90
N ALA A 51 19.06 -1.94 -3.88
CA ALA A 51 18.51 -1.34 -2.68
C ALA A 51 18.12 -2.39 -1.63
N LEU A 52 17.46 -3.49 -2.03
CA LEU A 52 17.08 -4.57 -1.12
C LEU A 52 18.28 -5.30 -0.55
N ASN A 53 19.33 -5.53 -1.34
CA ASN A 53 20.57 -6.07 -0.83
C ASN A 53 21.21 -5.17 0.22
N ALA A 54 21.25 -3.85 -0.01
CA ALA A 54 21.74 -2.90 0.97
C ALA A 54 20.90 -2.91 2.26
N LEU A 55 19.57 -2.99 2.16
CA LEU A 55 18.69 -3.08 3.33
C LEU A 55 18.85 -4.41 4.10
N ILE A 56 19.09 -5.52 3.40
CA ILE A 56 19.42 -6.81 4.03
C ILE A 56 20.74 -6.74 4.79
N GLU A 57 21.78 -6.15 4.19
CA GLU A 57 23.07 -5.91 4.86
C GLU A 57 22.87 -5.05 6.13
N MET A 58 22.09 -3.98 6.05
CA MET A 58 21.76 -3.12 7.19
C MET A 58 21.01 -3.89 8.29
N ALA A 59 20.00 -4.69 7.92
CA ALA A 59 19.26 -5.53 8.87
C ALA A 59 20.17 -6.56 9.56
N GLN A 60 21.10 -7.17 8.85
CA GLN A 60 22.09 -8.09 9.41
C GLN A 60 23.09 -7.38 10.33
N GLN A 61 23.56 -6.20 9.95
CA GLN A 61 24.56 -5.44 10.70
C GLN A 61 24.00 -4.84 11.99
N TYR A 62 22.77 -4.31 11.93
CA TYR A 62 22.19 -3.53 13.04
C TYR A 62 21.12 -4.28 13.84
N GLY A 63 20.60 -5.41 13.32
CA GLY A 63 19.55 -6.21 13.96
C GLY A 63 18.34 -5.35 14.34
N ASP A 64 17.80 -5.55 15.53
CA ASP A 64 16.62 -4.83 16.03
C ASP A 64 16.73 -3.31 16.09
N TYR A 65 17.94 -2.78 15.94
CA TYR A 65 18.12 -1.33 15.91
C TYR A 65 17.66 -0.71 14.61
N PHE A 66 17.85 -1.39 13.47
CA PHE A 66 17.39 -0.93 12.16
C PHE A 66 16.02 -1.52 11.83
N LYS A 67 15.07 -0.65 11.52
CA LYS A 67 13.72 -1.05 11.12
C LYS A 67 13.22 -0.18 9.98
N CYS A 68 12.45 -0.80 9.08
CA CYS A 68 11.77 -0.09 8.00
C CYS A 68 10.42 -0.75 7.69
N ALA A 69 9.68 -0.15 6.75
CA ALA A 69 8.41 -0.72 6.29
C ALA A 69 8.31 -0.64 4.76
N PHE A 70 7.46 -1.49 4.19
CA PHE A 70 7.18 -1.52 2.76
C PHE A 70 5.69 -1.53 2.49
N SER A 71 5.26 -0.75 1.50
CA SER A 71 4.01 -0.97 0.81
C SER A 71 4.27 -1.45 -0.62
N LEU A 72 3.49 -2.43 -1.07
CA LEU A 72 3.60 -3.00 -2.41
C LEU A 72 2.22 -3.04 -3.05
N SER A 73 2.07 -2.44 -4.24
CA SER A 73 0.82 -2.60 -4.98
C SER A 73 0.67 -4.02 -5.55
N GLY A 74 -0.57 -4.46 -5.71
CA GLY A 74 -0.85 -5.78 -6.27
C GLY A 74 -0.33 -5.94 -7.69
N SER A 75 -0.44 -4.90 -8.52
CA SER A 75 0.09 -4.88 -9.89
C SER A 75 1.62 -5.03 -9.91
N ALA A 76 2.33 -4.36 -9.01
CA ALA A 76 3.78 -4.51 -8.89
C ALA A 76 4.16 -5.93 -8.46
N ILE A 77 3.44 -6.52 -7.50
CA ILE A 77 3.69 -7.90 -7.07
C ILE A 77 3.49 -8.87 -8.26
N GLU A 78 2.41 -8.72 -9.04
CA GLU A 78 2.13 -9.59 -10.19
C GLU A 78 3.23 -9.49 -11.25
N LEU A 79 3.70 -8.27 -11.57
CA LEU A 79 4.81 -8.07 -12.51
C LEU A 79 6.13 -8.66 -11.99
N LEU A 80 6.42 -8.48 -10.71
CA LEU A 80 7.63 -9.03 -10.08
C LEU A 80 7.61 -10.55 -10.05
N GLU A 81 6.48 -11.18 -9.71
CA GLU A 81 6.33 -12.64 -9.76
C GLU A 81 6.56 -13.21 -11.17
N CYS A 82 6.11 -12.47 -12.20
CA CYS A 82 6.26 -12.87 -13.61
C CYS A 82 7.67 -12.67 -14.16
N HIS A 83 8.25 -11.49 -13.95
CA HIS A 83 9.41 -11.04 -14.73
C HIS A 83 10.67 -10.85 -13.88
N SER A 84 10.54 -10.68 -12.55
CA SER A 84 11.68 -10.44 -11.65
C SER A 84 11.48 -11.10 -10.28
N PRO A 85 11.26 -12.44 -10.22
CA PRO A 85 10.94 -13.15 -8.98
C PRO A 85 12.03 -13.01 -7.91
N GLN A 86 13.29 -12.73 -8.31
CA GLN A 86 14.38 -12.45 -7.39
C GLN A 86 14.07 -11.31 -6.41
N VAL A 87 13.30 -10.29 -6.84
CA VAL A 87 12.90 -9.18 -5.96
C VAL A 87 11.99 -9.69 -4.84
N ILE A 88 11.04 -10.57 -5.17
CA ILE A 88 10.16 -11.20 -4.17
C ILE A 88 10.98 -12.05 -3.19
N GLU A 89 11.95 -12.82 -3.67
CA GLU A 89 12.85 -13.60 -2.80
C GLU A 89 13.67 -12.71 -1.85
N LEU A 90 14.16 -11.55 -2.33
CA LEU A 90 14.89 -10.60 -1.49
C LEU A 90 13.97 -9.97 -0.43
N LEU A 91 12.73 -9.62 -0.79
CA LEU A 91 11.73 -9.13 0.17
C LEU A 91 11.38 -10.19 1.22
N GLN A 92 11.28 -11.47 0.85
CA GLN A 92 11.07 -12.56 1.79
C GLN A 92 12.27 -12.74 2.72
N LYS A 93 13.51 -12.67 2.19
CA LYS A 93 14.73 -12.69 3.02
C LYS A 93 14.73 -11.53 4.03
N LEU A 94 14.37 -10.35 3.57
CA LEU A 94 14.28 -9.16 4.42
C LEU A 94 13.17 -9.29 5.47
N SER A 95 12.00 -9.83 5.10
CA SER A 95 10.89 -10.16 6.04
C SER A 95 11.37 -11.09 7.17
N ASN A 96 12.13 -12.12 6.82
CA ASN A 96 12.64 -13.10 7.78
C ASN A 96 13.64 -12.54 8.80
N THR A 97 14.18 -11.34 8.57
CA THR A 97 15.04 -10.67 9.57
C THR A 97 14.28 -10.15 10.78
N GLY A 98 12.95 -9.99 10.67
CA GLY A 98 12.11 -9.34 11.70
C GLY A 98 12.25 -7.81 11.77
N CYS A 99 13.07 -7.21 10.90
CA CYS A 99 13.32 -5.76 10.87
C CYS A 99 12.33 -4.98 9.98
N VAL A 100 11.41 -5.67 9.31
CA VAL A 100 10.52 -5.07 8.31
C VAL A 100 9.06 -5.32 8.60
N GLU A 101 8.24 -4.28 8.42
CA GLU A 101 6.78 -4.35 8.46
C GLU A 101 6.22 -4.13 7.05
N PHE A 102 5.30 -5.00 6.61
CA PHE A 102 4.54 -4.81 5.38
C PHE A 102 3.21 -4.12 5.65
N LEU A 103 2.90 -3.14 4.82
CA LEU A 103 1.74 -2.26 4.95
C LEU A 103 0.60 -2.73 4.05
N ALA A 104 -0.64 -2.35 4.41
CA ALA A 104 -1.79 -2.50 3.53
C ALA A 104 -1.94 -1.28 2.62
N GLU A 105 -2.39 -1.51 1.39
CA GLU A 105 -2.82 -0.47 0.45
C GLU A 105 -3.90 -1.00 -0.50
N PRO A 106 -4.54 -0.18 -1.37
CA PRO A 106 -5.40 -0.67 -2.43
C PRO A 106 -4.61 -1.51 -3.44
N TYR A 107 -5.14 -2.67 -3.82
CA TYR A 107 -4.45 -3.63 -4.71
C TYR A 107 -4.05 -3.03 -6.05
N SER A 108 -4.94 -2.25 -6.65
CA SER A 108 -4.75 -1.60 -7.95
C SER A 108 -3.85 -0.37 -7.92
N HIS A 109 -3.52 0.14 -6.73
CA HIS A 109 -2.94 1.47 -6.54
C HIS A 109 -3.81 2.58 -7.15
N GLY A 110 -5.12 2.39 -7.12
CA GLY A 110 -6.12 3.33 -7.63
C GLY A 110 -6.74 4.19 -6.53
N PHE A 111 -7.85 4.87 -6.89
CA PHE A 111 -8.56 5.77 -6.00
C PHE A 111 -9.98 5.29 -5.67
N SER A 112 -10.16 3.98 -5.51
CA SER A 112 -11.44 3.40 -5.07
C SER A 112 -11.90 3.95 -3.73
N SER A 113 -10.98 4.38 -2.86
CA SER A 113 -11.27 5.04 -1.58
C SER A 113 -12.08 6.34 -1.70
N LEU A 114 -12.09 6.98 -2.88
CA LEU A 114 -12.84 8.19 -3.18
C LEU A 114 -14.14 7.93 -3.96
N ALA A 115 -14.31 6.70 -4.50
CA ALA A 115 -15.38 6.39 -5.43
C ALA A 115 -16.38 5.36 -4.90
N ASN A 116 -15.91 4.25 -4.34
CA ASN A 116 -16.75 3.12 -3.98
C ASN A 116 -16.15 2.37 -2.79
N GLU A 117 -16.78 2.51 -1.64
CA GLU A 117 -16.33 1.93 -0.37
C GLU A 117 -16.18 0.40 -0.43
N ALA A 118 -17.11 -0.29 -1.07
CA ALA A 118 -17.10 -1.74 -1.14
C ALA A 118 -15.93 -2.23 -2.02
N CYS A 119 -15.70 -1.57 -3.16
CA CYS A 119 -14.56 -1.84 -4.03
C CYS A 119 -13.24 -1.62 -3.27
N PHE A 120 -13.14 -0.49 -2.54
CA PHE A 120 -11.97 -0.18 -1.73
C PHE A 120 -11.68 -1.27 -0.69
N LYS A 121 -12.69 -1.71 0.06
CA LYS A 121 -12.54 -2.76 1.07
C LYS A 121 -12.09 -4.10 0.45
N GLU A 122 -12.64 -4.47 -0.71
CA GLU A 122 -12.25 -5.69 -1.43
C GLU A 122 -10.81 -5.65 -1.91
N GLU A 123 -10.37 -4.53 -2.47
CA GLU A 123 -8.97 -4.34 -2.90
C GLU A 123 -7.98 -4.47 -1.75
N VAL A 124 -8.27 -3.79 -0.64
CA VAL A 124 -7.41 -3.84 0.56
C VAL A 124 -7.36 -5.26 1.15
N ALA A 125 -8.51 -5.94 1.25
CA ALA A 125 -8.57 -7.32 1.73
C ALA A 125 -7.77 -8.28 0.83
N ARG A 126 -7.85 -8.10 -0.51
CA ARG A 126 -7.07 -8.86 -1.48
C ARG A 126 -5.58 -8.67 -1.27
N LEU A 127 -5.12 -7.43 -1.07
CA LEU A 127 -3.72 -7.16 -0.84
C LEU A 127 -3.24 -7.72 0.51
N CYS A 128 -3.99 -7.52 1.58
CA CYS A 128 -3.64 -8.08 2.90
C CYS A 128 -3.45 -9.60 2.83
N LYS A 129 -4.32 -10.31 2.09
CA LYS A 129 -4.17 -11.74 1.86
C LYS A 129 -2.87 -12.04 1.08
N LYS A 130 -2.59 -11.31 0.00
CA LYS A 130 -1.39 -11.50 -0.81
C LYS A 130 -0.11 -11.27 0.01
N VAL A 131 -0.07 -10.23 0.84
CA VAL A 131 1.05 -9.95 1.76
C VAL A 131 1.22 -11.08 2.77
N LYS A 132 0.12 -11.57 3.35
CA LYS A 132 0.16 -12.70 4.29
C LYS A 132 0.69 -13.98 3.61
N ASP A 133 0.24 -14.27 2.39
CA ASP A 133 0.65 -15.45 1.65
C ASP A 133 2.14 -15.41 1.26
N LEU A 134 2.68 -14.22 0.90
CA LEU A 134 4.07 -14.05 0.48
C LEU A 134 5.07 -13.88 1.63
N PHE A 135 4.68 -13.13 2.67
CA PHE A 135 5.60 -12.66 3.72
C PHE A 135 5.22 -13.12 5.13
N GLY A 136 4.11 -13.83 5.29
CA GLY A 136 3.65 -14.34 6.58
C GLY A 136 3.15 -13.26 7.55
N GLN A 137 2.99 -12.00 7.11
CA GLN A 137 2.59 -10.88 7.96
C GLN A 137 1.14 -10.46 7.68
N GLU A 138 0.41 -10.13 8.73
CA GLU A 138 -0.89 -9.45 8.62
C GLU A 138 -0.68 -7.94 8.76
N PRO A 139 -0.94 -7.12 7.72
CA PRO A 139 -0.77 -5.67 7.79
C PRO A 139 -1.65 -5.06 8.89
N LYS A 140 -1.05 -4.19 9.71
CA LYS A 140 -1.74 -3.47 10.80
C LYS A 140 -1.86 -1.97 10.53
N ILE A 141 -1.03 -1.48 9.65
CA ILE A 141 -0.94 -0.08 9.26
C ILE A 141 -1.31 0.03 7.79
N PHE A 142 -2.04 1.08 7.47
CA PHE A 142 -2.53 1.36 6.14
C PHE A 142 -1.75 2.52 5.50
N ARG A 143 -1.48 2.40 4.20
CA ARG A 143 -0.98 3.45 3.35
C ARG A 143 -1.86 3.52 2.10
N ASN A 144 -2.55 4.62 1.87
CA ASN A 144 -3.35 4.74 0.67
C ASN A 144 -2.48 5.04 -0.56
N SER A 145 -2.99 4.71 -1.75
CA SER A 145 -2.38 5.11 -3.02
C SER A 145 -2.01 6.59 -2.99
N CYS A 146 -0.77 6.91 -3.38
CA CYS A 146 -0.24 8.28 -3.40
C CYS A 146 -0.37 9.04 -2.06
N LEU A 147 -0.39 8.34 -0.91
CA LEU A 147 -0.62 8.89 0.43
C LEU A 147 -1.93 9.69 0.53
N VAL A 148 -2.93 9.36 -0.27
CA VAL A 148 -4.21 10.07 -0.25
C VAL A 148 -4.92 9.87 1.08
N TYR A 149 -5.23 10.97 1.74
CA TYR A 149 -5.91 11.00 3.03
C TYR A 149 -6.97 12.11 3.09
N SER A 150 -8.11 11.77 3.68
CA SER A 150 -9.10 12.67 4.27
C SER A 150 -9.67 12.01 5.51
N ASP A 151 -10.38 12.77 6.35
CA ASP A 151 -11.01 12.21 7.55
C ASP A 151 -12.05 11.13 7.22
N GLU A 152 -12.70 11.19 6.07
CA GLU A 152 -13.63 10.18 5.57
C GLU A 152 -12.91 8.87 5.26
N ILE A 153 -11.78 8.95 4.56
CA ILE A 153 -10.94 7.78 4.29
C ILE A 153 -10.39 7.20 5.61
N GLY A 154 -9.96 8.06 6.53
CA GLY A 154 -9.48 7.65 7.84
C GLY A 154 -10.54 6.88 8.64
N GLU A 155 -11.79 7.32 8.62
CA GLU A 155 -12.91 6.62 9.25
C GLU A 155 -13.12 5.23 8.66
N LEU A 156 -13.12 5.10 7.32
CA LEU A 156 -13.23 3.81 6.63
C LEU A 156 -12.08 2.86 7.01
N VAL A 157 -10.85 3.36 7.03
CA VAL A 157 -9.65 2.60 7.41
C VAL A 157 -9.72 2.13 8.87
N ALA A 158 -10.20 2.99 9.77
CA ALA A 158 -10.44 2.63 11.16
C ALA A 158 -11.49 1.52 11.33
N GLN A 159 -12.59 1.59 10.56
CA GLN A 159 -13.65 0.57 10.53
C GLN A 159 -13.14 -0.77 10.01
N MET A 160 -12.17 -0.78 9.10
CA MET A 160 -11.49 -2.00 8.63
C MET A 160 -10.53 -2.60 9.67
N GLY A 161 -10.31 -1.95 10.82
CA GLY A 161 -9.55 -2.46 11.96
C GLY A 161 -8.07 -2.08 11.99
N PHE A 162 -7.58 -1.26 11.06
CA PHE A 162 -6.22 -0.75 11.08
C PHE A 162 -5.96 0.14 12.29
N LYS A 163 -4.71 0.17 12.76
CA LYS A 163 -4.29 0.91 13.96
C LYS A 163 -3.66 2.25 13.64
N GLY A 164 -3.18 2.41 12.43
CA GLY A 164 -2.59 3.64 11.96
C GLY A 164 -2.62 3.75 10.45
N MET A 165 -2.45 4.97 9.97
CA MET A 165 -2.39 5.30 8.56
C MET A 165 -1.26 6.28 8.30
N LEU A 166 -0.52 6.04 7.22
CA LEU A 166 0.51 6.94 6.72
C LEU A 166 -0.16 7.95 5.79
N ALA A 167 0.15 9.23 5.97
CA ALA A 167 -0.39 10.32 5.19
C ALA A 167 0.68 11.41 4.94
N GLU A 168 0.38 12.38 4.09
CA GLU A 168 1.26 13.50 3.81
C GLU A 168 1.21 14.54 4.93
N GLY A 169 2.38 15.09 5.30
CA GLY A 169 2.50 16.23 6.18
C GLY A 169 2.21 17.55 5.45
N ALA A 170 1.05 17.67 4.82
CA ALA A 170 0.68 18.80 4.00
C ALA A 170 0.63 20.11 4.80
N ARG A 171 1.42 21.09 4.40
CA ARG A 171 1.59 22.36 5.12
C ARG A 171 0.29 23.17 5.25
N ASN A 172 -0.56 23.12 4.22
CA ASN A 172 -1.85 23.77 4.21
C ASN A 172 -2.86 23.17 5.22
N VAL A 173 -2.68 21.89 5.59
CA VAL A 173 -3.46 21.21 6.63
C VAL A 173 -2.86 21.44 8.01
N LEU A 174 -1.54 21.28 8.12
CA LEU A 174 -0.84 21.41 9.40
C LEU A 174 -0.86 22.83 9.96
N GLY A 175 -0.82 23.87 9.08
CA GLY A 175 -0.66 25.26 9.51
C GLY A 175 0.62 25.44 10.34
N TRP A 176 0.47 25.69 11.65
CA TRP A 176 1.57 25.83 12.59
C TRP A 176 2.02 24.51 13.26
N LYS A 177 1.26 23.43 13.08
CA LYS A 177 1.58 22.11 13.64
C LYS A 177 2.76 21.48 12.90
N SER A 178 3.53 20.64 13.60
CA SER A 178 4.63 19.89 13.00
C SER A 178 4.17 18.50 12.52
N PRO A 179 4.72 17.94 11.42
CA PRO A 179 4.49 16.57 11.00
C PRO A 179 5.17 15.53 11.92
N HIS A 180 6.02 15.95 12.86
CA HIS A 180 6.82 15.08 13.71
C HIS A 180 6.10 14.60 14.98
N TYR A 181 4.78 14.74 15.02
CA TYR A 181 3.91 14.18 16.06
C TYR A 181 3.04 13.07 15.48
N VAL A 182 2.62 12.17 16.34
CA VAL A 182 1.51 11.25 16.03
C VAL A 182 0.20 12.00 16.25
N TYR A 183 -0.69 11.97 15.29
CA TYR A 183 -2.04 12.52 15.42
C TYR A 183 -3.09 11.41 15.44
N ASN A 184 -4.32 11.74 15.76
CA ASN A 184 -5.48 10.88 15.58
C ASN A 184 -6.33 11.41 14.42
N CYS A 185 -7.01 10.50 13.72
CA CYS A 185 -8.06 10.85 12.79
C CYS A 185 -9.19 11.57 13.53
N ASN A 186 -9.68 12.69 12.99
CA ASN A 186 -10.72 13.50 13.61
C ASN A 186 -12.08 12.77 13.71
N ARG A 187 -12.45 11.97 12.69
CA ARG A 187 -13.70 11.21 12.68
C ARG A 187 -13.65 9.91 13.50
N ASP A 188 -12.48 9.29 13.57
CA ASP A 188 -12.27 8.09 14.39
C ASP A 188 -10.92 8.15 15.12
N PRO A 189 -10.91 8.62 16.38
CA PRO A 189 -9.69 8.78 17.16
C PRO A 189 -8.92 7.48 17.48
N ARG A 190 -9.48 6.30 17.14
CA ARG A 190 -8.78 5.02 17.27
C ARG A 190 -7.68 4.83 16.22
N LEU A 191 -7.79 5.52 15.09
CA LEU A 191 -6.80 5.51 14.03
C LEU A 191 -5.73 6.58 14.28
N LYS A 192 -4.48 6.16 14.37
CA LYS A 192 -3.33 7.06 14.45
C LYS A 192 -2.83 7.45 13.08
N LEU A 193 -2.41 8.69 12.94
CA LEU A 193 -1.86 9.26 11.69
C LEU A 193 -0.36 9.51 11.88
N LEU A 194 0.42 9.00 10.95
CA LEU A 194 1.86 9.21 10.83
C LEU A 194 2.10 10.05 9.57
N LEU A 195 2.57 11.28 9.77
CA LEU A 195 2.65 12.27 8.70
C LEU A 195 4.07 12.33 8.13
N ARG A 196 4.18 12.21 6.80
CA ARG A 196 5.45 12.28 6.07
C ARG A 196 6.12 13.65 6.29
N ASP A 197 7.39 13.66 6.66
CA ASP A 197 8.23 14.82 6.47
C ASP A 197 8.64 14.89 4.99
N TYR A 198 8.00 15.80 4.25
CA TYR A 198 8.26 15.93 2.83
C TYR A 198 9.65 16.51 2.54
N ARG A 199 10.17 17.40 3.40
CA ARG A 199 11.48 18.04 3.17
C ARG A 199 12.60 17.03 3.29
N LEU A 200 12.70 16.37 4.42
CA LEU A 200 13.72 15.34 4.65
C LEU A 200 13.59 14.17 3.66
N SER A 201 12.36 13.78 3.30
CA SER A 201 12.15 12.73 2.31
C SER A 201 12.62 13.14 0.92
N GLU A 202 12.30 14.37 0.47
CA GLU A 202 12.67 14.89 -0.84
C GLU A 202 14.14 15.25 -0.96
N ASP A 203 14.80 15.62 0.14
CA ASP A 203 16.25 15.85 0.19
C ASP A 203 17.01 14.58 -0.21
N VAL A 204 16.53 13.41 0.20
CA VAL A 204 17.13 12.12 -0.18
C VAL A 204 16.62 11.63 -1.54
N SER A 205 15.29 11.66 -1.77
CA SER A 205 14.72 11.05 -2.97
C SER A 205 14.88 11.88 -4.24
N LEU A 206 14.96 13.21 -4.16
CA LEU A 206 15.00 14.11 -5.31
C LEU A 206 16.27 14.94 -5.42
N ARG A 207 16.74 15.51 -4.30
CA ARG A 207 17.84 16.51 -4.31
C ARG A 207 19.21 15.92 -4.09
N PHE A 208 19.31 14.66 -3.66
CA PHE A 208 20.58 14.04 -3.23
C PHE A 208 21.71 14.19 -4.24
N ASN A 209 21.44 14.11 -5.54
CA ASN A 209 22.43 14.25 -6.61
C ASN A 209 22.33 15.60 -7.38
N ASP A 210 21.59 16.58 -6.84
CA ASP A 210 21.49 17.90 -7.44
C ASP A 210 22.66 18.78 -7.00
N SER A 211 23.63 18.98 -7.89
CA SER A 211 24.81 19.82 -7.64
C SER A 211 24.51 21.32 -7.45
N ASN A 212 23.30 21.77 -7.79
CA ASN A 212 22.87 23.15 -7.57
C ASN A 212 22.20 23.33 -6.19
N TRP A 213 21.92 22.25 -5.49
CA TRP A 213 21.36 22.32 -4.16
C TRP A 213 22.42 22.79 -3.15
N SER A 214 22.07 23.71 -2.25
CA SER A 214 23.00 24.33 -1.28
C SER A 214 23.65 23.32 -0.34
N GLU A 215 22.99 22.20 -0.05
CA GLU A 215 23.46 21.17 0.87
C GLU A 215 24.19 20.01 0.16
N PHE A 216 24.39 20.11 -1.16
CA PHE A 216 25.15 19.12 -1.91
C PHE A 216 26.66 19.22 -1.63
N PRO A 217 27.37 18.08 -1.41
CA PRO A 217 26.88 16.71 -1.28
C PRO A 217 26.32 16.42 0.11
N LEU A 218 25.17 15.73 0.17
CA LEU A 218 24.55 15.34 1.43
C LEU A 218 25.24 14.10 2.03
N PHE A 219 25.70 14.21 3.27
CA PHE A 219 26.27 13.11 4.03
C PHE A 219 25.31 12.61 5.12
N ALA A 220 25.39 11.31 5.44
CA ALA A 220 24.57 10.70 6.49
C ALA A 220 24.77 11.37 7.88
N ASP A 221 25.95 11.89 8.13
CA ASP A 221 26.29 12.65 9.35
C ASP A 221 25.50 13.94 9.44
N THR A 222 25.55 14.75 8.38
CA THR A 222 24.79 16.00 8.28
C THR A 222 23.29 15.77 8.38
N TYR A 223 22.78 14.75 7.69
CA TYR A 223 21.36 14.41 7.72
C TYR A 223 20.89 13.96 9.13
N ALA A 224 21.71 13.16 9.83
CA ALA A 224 21.44 12.78 11.20
C ALA A 224 21.51 13.97 12.17
N ASP A 225 22.40 14.97 11.92
CA ASP A 225 22.45 16.22 12.68
C ASP A 225 21.18 17.04 12.52
N TRP A 226 20.63 17.16 11.31
CA TRP A 226 19.38 17.87 11.07
C TRP A 226 18.23 17.24 11.88
N ILE A 227 18.14 15.93 11.90
CA ILE A 227 17.13 15.21 12.69
C ILE A 227 17.35 15.41 14.19
N ALA A 228 18.60 15.36 14.66
CA ALA A 228 18.94 15.56 16.07
C ALA A 228 18.59 16.96 16.58
N GLN A 229 18.73 17.98 15.72
CA GLN A 229 18.49 19.40 16.05
C GLN A 229 17.00 19.78 16.07
N LEU A 230 16.09 18.92 15.61
CA LEU A 230 14.65 19.16 15.74
C LEU A 230 14.27 19.35 17.22
N PRO A 231 13.20 20.10 17.56
CA PRO A 231 12.73 20.28 18.95
C PRO A 231 12.56 18.96 19.71
N GLU A 232 12.83 18.93 21.00
CA GLU A 232 12.79 17.67 21.79
C GLU A 232 11.41 17.02 21.83
N GLU A 233 10.36 17.82 21.74
CA GLU A 233 8.97 17.39 21.73
C GLU A 233 8.58 16.64 20.44
N GLU A 234 9.28 16.93 19.35
CA GLU A 234 9.08 16.30 18.05
C GLU A 234 9.75 14.93 18.02
N GLN A 235 8.95 13.88 18.15
CA GLN A 235 9.47 12.55 18.46
C GLN A 235 9.53 11.60 17.27
N VAL A 236 8.72 11.83 16.20
CA VAL A 236 8.56 10.88 15.09
C VAL A 236 8.87 11.56 13.77
N ILE A 237 9.83 11.05 13.05
CA ILE A 237 10.23 11.53 11.74
C ILE A 237 9.88 10.46 10.71
N ASN A 238 8.81 10.69 9.96
CA ASN A 238 8.34 9.76 8.93
C ASN A 238 9.00 10.08 7.59
N LEU A 239 9.89 9.20 7.15
CA LEU A 239 10.63 9.31 5.89
C LEU A 239 10.05 8.35 4.88
N PHE A 240 9.48 8.89 3.81
CA PHE A 240 8.92 8.13 2.70
C PHE A 240 9.67 8.37 1.41
N MET A 241 9.90 7.31 0.68
CA MET A 241 10.35 7.38 -0.71
C MET A 241 9.89 6.15 -1.50
N GLU A 242 9.67 6.33 -2.78
CA GLU A 242 9.57 5.19 -3.69
C GLU A 242 10.91 4.47 -3.71
N LEU A 243 10.92 3.14 -3.70
CA LEU A 243 12.17 2.38 -3.70
C LEU A 243 13.00 2.65 -4.97
N CYS A 244 12.34 2.96 -6.09
CA CYS A 244 12.99 3.34 -7.34
C CYS A 244 13.79 4.66 -7.23
N ALA A 245 13.58 5.47 -6.19
CA ALA A 245 14.46 6.61 -5.92
C ALA A 245 15.93 6.17 -5.73
N LEU A 246 16.15 4.96 -5.20
CA LEU A 246 17.48 4.40 -4.97
C LEU A 246 17.97 3.63 -6.21
N GLY A 247 18.47 4.35 -7.20
CA GLY A 247 19.05 3.77 -8.42
C GLY A 247 18.49 4.34 -9.72
N ILE A 248 17.25 4.86 -9.73
CA ILE A 248 16.64 5.48 -10.91
C ILE A 248 16.63 7.00 -10.78
N PHE A 249 15.97 7.57 -9.75
CA PHE A 249 15.97 9.02 -9.57
C PHE A 249 17.34 9.50 -9.06
N GLN A 250 17.91 8.79 -8.12
CA GLN A 250 19.27 8.98 -7.65
C GLN A 250 20.12 7.83 -8.17
N PRO A 251 20.96 8.04 -9.20
CA PRO A 251 21.76 6.96 -9.78
C PRO A 251 22.70 6.36 -8.75
N LEU A 252 22.99 5.05 -8.84
CA LEU A 252 23.88 4.35 -7.90
C LEU A 252 25.26 5.01 -7.81
N SER A 253 25.72 5.63 -8.91
CA SER A 253 26.98 6.38 -8.95
C SER A 253 27.02 7.63 -8.04
N SER A 254 25.86 8.07 -7.52
CA SER A 254 25.77 9.16 -6.54
C SER A 254 26.15 8.72 -5.12
N ASN A 255 26.42 7.43 -4.89
CA ASN A 255 26.66 6.83 -3.58
C ASN A 255 25.43 6.88 -2.64
N ILE A 256 24.22 6.94 -3.18
CA ILE A 256 22.99 6.99 -2.37
C ILE A 256 22.85 5.74 -1.46
N LEU A 257 23.29 4.57 -1.90
CA LEU A 257 23.26 3.36 -1.07
C LEU A 257 24.28 3.41 0.06
N GLU A 258 25.45 3.99 -0.15
CA GLU A 258 26.45 4.18 0.91
C GLU A 258 25.97 5.19 1.95
N PHE A 259 25.28 6.26 1.52
CA PHE A 259 24.59 7.17 2.43
C PHE A 259 23.56 6.40 3.28
N LEU A 260 22.71 5.58 2.65
CA LEU A 260 21.67 4.81 3.35
C LEU A 260 22.27 3.83 4.36
N LYS A 261 23.33 3.09 3.99
CA LYS A 261 24.05 2.15 4.86
C LYS A 261 24.72 2.82 6.06
N ALA A 262 25.23 4.05 5.87
CA ALA A 262 25.88 4.80 6.94
C ALA A 262 24.89 5.43 7.94
N LEU A 263 23.67 5.68 7.49
CA LEU A 263 22.66 6.44 8.26
C LEU A 263 22.35 5.82 9.64
N PRO A 264 22.15 4.48 9.80
CA PRO A 264 21.86 3.92 11.13
C PRO A 264 22.99 4.15 12.14
N SER A 265 24.27 4.04 11.74
CA SER A 265 25.41 4.32 12.62
C SER A 265 25.38 5.76 13.10
N LYS A 266 25.18 6.71 12.18
CA LYS A 266 25.15 8.15 12.47
C LYS A 266 23.95 8.55 13.35
N CYS A 267 22.82 7.91 13.14
CA CYS A 267 21.64 8.04 14.00
C CYS A 267 21.90 7.51 15.42
N LYS A 268 22.56 6.35 15.52
CA LYS A 268 22.89 5.72 16.81
C LYS A 268 23.81 6.59 17.66
N GLU A 269 24.81 7.23 17.06
CA GLU A 269 25.71 8.16 17.71
C GLU A 269 24.97 9.37 18.35
N ARG A 270 23.78 9.71 17.82
CA ARG A 270 22.92 10.83 18.29
C ARG A 270 21.72 10.40 19.11
N GLY A 271 21.62 9.13 19.46
CA GLY A 271 20.51 8.58 20.25
C GLY A 271 19.17 8.58 19.48
N ILE A 272 19.18 8.61 18.15
CA ILE A 272 18.02 8.45 17.28
C ILE A 272 17.81 6.96 17.05
N VAL A 273 16.55 6.48 17.07
CA VAL A 273 16.21 5.07 16.85
C VAL A 273 15.34 4.90 15.63
N PHE A 274 15.29 3.67 15.10
CA PHE A 274 14.37 3.28 14.03
C PHE A 274 13.23 2.45 14.62
N SER A 275 12.02 2.65 14.11
CA SER A 275 10.85 1.86 14.52
C SER A 275 9.91 1.66 13.35
N THR A 276 9.19 0.55 13.37
CA THR A 276 8.12 0.31 12.40
C THR A 276 6.90 1.17 12.69
N PRO A 277 6.04 1.46 11.70
CA PRO A 277 4.82 2.23 11.90
C PRO A 277 3.91 1.66 13.00
N SER A 278 3.76 0.33 13.09
CA SER A 278 2.93 -0.28 14.14
C SER A 278 3.53 -0.15 15.54
N GLU A 279 4.85 -0.21 15.69
CA GLU A 279 5.52 0.05 16.95
C GLU A 279 5.34 1.49 17.41
N ILE A 280 5.44 2.46 16.49
CA ILE A 280 5.19 3.88 16.76
C ILE A 280 3.75 4.07 17.22
N CYS A 281 2.79 3.51 16.47
CA CYS A 281 1.38 3.57 16.85
C CYS A 281 1.09 2.93 18.23
N ALA A 282 1.81 1.90 18.60
CA ALA A 282 1.65 1.26 19.91
C ALA A 282 2.27 2.05 21.06
N LYS A 283 3.45 2.65 20.84
CA LYS A 283 4.28 3.22 21.92
C LYS A 283 4.07 4.72 22.14
N ILE A 284 3.85 5.49 21.05
CA ILE A 284 3.81 6.96 21.10
C ILE A 284 2.36 7.43 21.23
N LYS A 285 2.13 8.32 22.19
CA LYS A 285 0.82 8.95 22.40
C LYS A 285 0.56 10.00 21.32
N SER A 286 -0.70 10.12 20.93
CA SER A 286 -1.12 11.19 20.02
C SER A 286 -0.98 12.56 20.68
N ALA A 287 -0.56 13.56 19.91
CA ALA A 287 -0.54 14.96 20.29
C ALA A 287 -1.91 15.66 20.16
N GLY A 288 -2.89 14.98 19.54
CA GLY A 288 -4.23 15.50 19.32
C GLY A 288 -4.82 15.02 17.99
N GLU A 289 -5.96 15.58 17.64
CA GLU A 289 -6.65 15.27 16.39
C GLU A 289 -6.18 16.19 15.26
N LEU A 290 -6.16 15.62 14.04
CA LEU A 290 -5.92 16.37 12.81
C LEU A 290 -7.20 16.38 11.99
N ASN A 291 -7.64 17.56 11.60
CA ASN A 291 -8.84 17.75 10.75
C ASN A 291 -8.39 17.93 9.30
N VAL A 292 -8.78 17.00 8.43
CA VAL A 292 -8.49 16.99 7.00
C VAL A 292 -9.78 16.75 6.24
N SER A 293 -10.50 17.82 5.96
CA SER A 293 -11.85 17.79 5.36
C SER A 293 -11.88 17.55 3.86
N TYR A 294 -10.72 17.57 3.18
CA TYR A 294 -10.59 17.32 1.74
C TYR A 294 -9.38 16.42 1.49
N PRO A 295 -9.40 15.60 0.41
CA PRO A 295 -8.30 14.68 0.14
C PRO A 295 -6.98 15.41 -0.14
N THR A 296 -5.95 15.05 0.62
CA THR A 296 -4.56 15.46 0.40
C THR A 296 -3.77 14.33 -0.27
N SER A 297 -2.59 14.64 -0.82
CA SER A 297 -1.68 13.67 -1.40
C SER A 297 -0.22 14.13 -1.22
N TRP A 298 0.76 13.29 -1.59
CA TRP A 298 2.17 13.64 -1.45
C TRP A 298 2.77 14.33 -2.68
N VAL A 299 2.03 14.38 -3.79
CA VAL A 299 2.53 14.85 -5.09
C VAL A 299 2.27 16.35 -5.28
N ASP A 300 3.22 17.01 -5.94
CA ASP A 300 3.25 18.43 -6.26
C ASP A 300 3.19 19.36 -5.02
N GLU A 301 3.32 20.67 -5.20
CA GLU A 301 3.36 21.64 -4.09
C GLU A 301 2.00 21.82 -3.41
N GLU A 302 0.90 21.69 -4.15
CA GLU A 302 -0.47 21.86 -3.64
C GLU A 302 -0.89 20.74 -2.68
N ARG A 303 -0.24 19.57 -2.75
CA ARG A 303 -0.54 18.41 -1.90
C ARG A 303 -2.03 18.02 -1.91
N ASP A 304 -2.66 18.09 -3.07
CA ASP A 304 -4.09 17.78 -3.29
C ASP A 304 -4.27 16.70 -4.38
N MET A 305 -5.51 16.53 -4.86
CA MET A 305 -5.84 15.55 -5.91
C MET A 305 -5.68 16.09 -7.34
N SER A 306 -5.23 17.33 -7.53
CA SER A 306 -5.12 17.94 -8.85
C SER A 306 -4.19 17.23 -9.84
N PRO A 307 -3.15 16.48 -9.41
CA PRO A 307 -2.35 15.66 -10.32
C PRO A 307 -3.14 14.57 -11.06
N TRP A 308 -4.25 14.09 -10.50
CA TRP A 308 -5.07 13.00 -11.03
C TRP A 308 -6.50 13.37 -11.37
N LEU A 309 -7.05 14.41 -10.74
CA LEU A 309 -8.45 14.86 -10.90
C LEU A 309 -8.56 16.37 -11.18
N GLY A 310 -7.46 16.99 -11.60
CA GLY A 310 -7.36 18.44 -11.78
C GLY A 310 -8.09 18.98 -13.00
N ASN A 311 -8.18 18.20 -14.09
CA ASN A 311 -8.81 18.63 -15.32
C ASN A 311 -10.07 17.82 -15.67
N VAL A 312 -10.79 18.25 -16.71
CA VAL A 312 -12.05 17.62 -17.14
C VAL A 312 -11.82 16.19 -17.64
N MET A 313 -10.74 15.94 -18.39
CA MET A 313 -10.43 14.61 -18.94
C MET A 313 -10.22 13.59 -17.82
N GLN A 314 -9.44 13.96 -16.82
CA GLN A 314 -9.17 13.10 -15.67
C GLN A 314 -10.45 12.75 -14.90
N ARG A 315 -11.29 13.76 -14.62
CA ARG A 315 -12.58 13.55 -13.92
C ARG A 315 -13.56 12.70 -14.74
N GLU A 316 -13.64 12.94 -16.05
CA GLU A 316 -14.49 12.14 -16.94
C GLU A 316 -14.04 10.68 -16.97
N ALA A 317 -12.75 10.42 -17.14
CA ALA A 317 -12.20 9.08 -17.14
C ALA A 317 -12.44 8.36 -15.79
N TYR A 318 -12.22 9.06 -14.68
CA TYR A 318 -12.46 8.56 -13.33
C TYR A 318 -13.94 8.21 -13.10
N ASN A 319 -14.84 9.13 -13.40
CA ASN A 319 -16.28 8.93 -13.23
C ASN A 319 -16.78 7.79 -14.12
N LYS A 320 -16.32 7.74 -15.37
CA LYS A 320 -16.68 6.69 -16.31
C LYS A 320 -16.23 5.32 -15.81
N LEU A 321 -15.00 5.19 -15.31
CA LEU A 321 -14.48 3.97 -14.75
C LEU A 321 -15.37 3.50 -13.59
N TYR A 322 -15.53 4.31 -12.55
CA TYR A 322 -16.23 3.89 -11.34
C TYR A 322 -17.75 3.81 -11.48
N SER A 323 -18.35 4.32 -12.58
CA SER A 323 -19.78 4.17 -12.88
C SER A 323 -20.24 2.69 -13.01
N ILE A 324 -19.30 1.77 -13.29
CA ILE A 324 -19.59 0.34 -13.45
C ILE A 324 -19.04 -0.52 -12.29
N ALA A 325 -18.51 0.09 -11.24
CA ALA A 325 -17.84 -0.61 -10.15
C ALA A 325 -18.69 -1.74 -9.55
N ASP A 326 -19.96 -1.46 -9.23
CA ASP A 326 -20.85 -2.46 -8.63
C ASP A 326 -21.17 -3.60 -9.59
N ARG A 327 -21.31 -3.34 -10.89
CA ARG A 327 -21.51 -4.39 -11.90
C ARG A 327 -20.30 -5.32 -11.99
N VAL A 328 -19.10 -4.76 -11.99
CA VAL A 328 -17.86 -5.56 -12.00
C VAL A 328 -17.70 -6.37 -10.73
N ARG A 329 -18.07 -5.84 -9.57
CA ARG A 329 -18.05 -6.57 -8.30
C ARG A 329 -18.94 -7.81 -8.35
N MET A 330 -20.14 -7.68 -8.91
CA MET A 330 -21.12 -8.75 -9.05
C MET A 330 -20.76 -9.77 -10.15
N CYS A 331 -19.84 -9.43 -11.05
CA CYS A 331 -19.41 -10.30 -12.14
C CYS A 331 -18.59 -11.49 -11.62
N SER A 332 -18.81 -12.69 -12.21
CA SER A 332 -18.01 -13.88 -11.93
C SER A 332 -16.82 -14.09 -12.87
N ASP A 333 -16.76 -13.32 -13.97
CA ASP A 333 -15.70 -13.43 -14.99
C ASP A 333 -14.36 -12.92 -14.42
N ARG A 334 -13.38 -13.82 -14.34
CA ARG A 334 -12.05 -13.54 -13.81
C ARG A 334 -11.27 -12.55 -14.65
N LYS A 335 -11.43 -12.59 -15.99
CA LYS A 335 -10.72 -11.70 -16.91
C LYS A 335 -11.22 -10.27 -16.75
N ILE A 336 -12.52 -10.09 -16.65
CA ILE A 336 -13.13 -8.78 -16.38
C ILE A 336 -12.66 -8.22 -15.02
N LYS A 337 -12.63 -9.06 -13.97
CA LYS A 337 -12.11 -8.63 -12.67
C LYS A 337 -10.63 -8.27 -12.70
N GLN A 338 -9.83 -8.95 -13.52
CA GLN A 338 -8.42 -8.64 -13.67
C GLN A 338 -8.24 -7.33 -14.46
N ASP A 339 -8.94 -7.16 -15.58
CA ASP A 339 -8.93 -5.92 -16.37
C ASP A 339 -9.36 -4.73 -15.50
N TRP A 340 -10.39 -4.89 -14.65
CA TRP A 340 -10.85 -3.88 -13.71
C TRP A 340 -9.74 -3.40 -12.78
N ILE A 341 -8.96 -4.32 -12.21
CA ILE A 341 -7.87 -3.97 -11.30
C ILE A 341 -6.83 -3.12 -12.03
N TYR A 342 -6.40 -3.52 -13.21
CA TYR A 342 -5.36 -2.82 -13.96
C TYR A 342 -5.82 -1.44 -14.46
N LEU A 343 -7.09 -1.32 -14.83
CA LEU A 343 -7.64 -0.05 -15.30
C LEU A 343 -7.77 0.99 -14.18
N GLN A 344 -7.87 0.58 -12.92
CA GLN A 344 -7.96 1.49 -11.78
C GLN A 344 -6.64 2.19 -11.42
N ALA A 345 -5.49 1.73 -11.93
CA ALA A 345 -4.19 2.29 -11.56
C ALA A 345 -4.14 3.81 -11.72
N SER A 346 -3.70 4.51 -10.66
CA SER A 346 -3.66 5.98 -10.60
C SER A 346 -2.83 6.61 -11.73
N ASN A 347 -1.82 5.89 -12.23
CA ASN A 347 -0.98 6.33 -13.33
C ASN A 347 -1.76 6.61 -14.62
N ASN A 348 -2.85 5.84 -14.89
CA ASN A 348 -3.70 6.07 -16.05
C ASN A 348 -4.32 7.48 -16.04
N LEU A 349 -4.71 7.96 -14.86
CA LEU A 349 -5.21 9.33 -14.70
C LEU A 349 -4.07 10.36 -14.70
N ARG A 350 -2.90 10.01 -14.15
CA ARG A 350 -1.74 10.89 -14.12
C ARG A 350 -1.25 11.26 -15.52
N PHE A 351 -1.26 10.34 -16.47
CA PHE A 351 -0.86 10.59 -17.86
C PHE A 351 -1.72 11.64 -18.57
N MET A 352 -2.96 11.86 -18.11
CA MET A 352 -3.88 12.88 -18.63
C MET A 352 -3.68 14.26 -17.98
N SER A 353 -2.73 14.40 -17.05
CA SER A 353 -2.48 15.67 -16.38
C SER A 353 -1.90 16.72 -17.34
N THR A 354 -2.46 17.92 -17.29
CA THR A 354 -1.95 19.09 -18.00
C THR A 354 -1.03 19.96 -17.17
N LYS A 355 -0.83 19.60 -15.89
CA LYS A 355 0.09 20.33 -15.00
C LYS A 355 1.56 20.08 -15.39
N PRO A 356 2.43 21.08 -15.24
CA PRO A 356 3.88 20.83 -15.26
C PRO A 356 4.24 19.84 -14.17
N ASN A 357 5.04 18.85 -14.50
CA ASN A 357 5.35 17.76 -13.59
C ASN A 357 6.64 18.05 -12.83
N SER A 358 6.60 18.22 -11.51
CA SER A 358 7.79 18.39 -10.67
C SER A 358 8.69 17.13 -10.62
N TYR A 359 8.12 15.97 -10.91
CA TYR A 359 8.80 14.65 -10.98
C TYR A 359 9.20 14.24 -12.42
N GLY A 360 9.37 15.19 -13.32
CA GLY A 360 9.63 14.93 -14.73
C GLY A 360 8.36 14.60 -15.52
N SER A 361 8.42 14.74 -16.82
CA SER A 361 7.28 14.54 -17.73
C SER A 361 7.15 13.08 -18.17
N TYR A 362 7.14 12.11 -17.21
CA TYR A 362 6.85 10.73 -17.58
C TYR A 362 5.39 10.61 -18.02
N ARG A 363 5.20 10.44 -19.32
CA ARG A 363 3.89 10.30 -19.95
C ARG A 363 3.65 8.89 -20.49
N GLY A 364 4.50 7.94 -20.13
CA GLY A 364 4.47 6.62 -20.73
C GLY A 364 4.70 6.68 -22.24
N ILE A 365 3.88 5.93 -23.00
CA ILE A 365 3.91 5.88 -24.47
C ILE A 365 3.15 7.04 -25.14
N TYR A 366 2.61 7.98 -24.37
CA TYR A 366 1.69 9.00 -24.87
C TYR A 366 2.43 10.28 -25.26
N ASP A 367 2.09 10.82 -26.41
CA ASP A 367 2.66 12.07 -26.92
C ASP A 367 2.07 13.31 -26.21
N SER A 368 0.85 13.17 -25.70
CA SER A 368 0.14 14.25 -25.00
C SER A 368 -0.88 13.71 -23.98
N PRO A 369 -1.34 14.55 -23.04
CA PRO A 369 -2.45 14.21 -22.15
C PRO A 369 -3.73 13.83 -22.89
N TYR A 370 -3.99 14.43 -24.05
CA TYR A 370 -5.14 14.11 -24.91
C TYR A 370 -5.04 12.73 -25.54
N ASP A 371 -3.83 12.33 -25.93
CA ASP A 371 -3.55 11.00 -26.47
C ASP A 371 -3.79 9.93 -25.39
N ALA A 372 -3.30 10.17 -24.18
CA ALA A 372 -3.55 9.30 -23.03
C ALA A 372 -5.06 9.18 -22.72
N PHE A 373 -5.78 10.31 -22.71
CA PHE A 373 -7.22 10.31 -22.49
C PHE A 373 -7.96 9.53 -23.57
N THR A 374 -7.67 9.79 -24.84
CA THR A 374 -8.34 9.10 -25.97
C THR A 374 -8.09 7.60 -25.93
N ASN A 375 -6.84 7.18 -25.70
CA ASN A 375 -6.49 5.77 -25.57
C ASN A 375 -7.24 5.09 -24.44
N TYR A 376 -7.23 5.71 -23.27
CA TYR A 376 -7.90 5.16 -22.09
C TYR A 376 -9.42 5.09 -22.26
N MET A 377 -10.04 6.12 -22.85
CA MET A 377 -11.50 6.15 -23.08
C MET A 377 -11.93 5.10 -24.12
N ASN A 378 -11.12 4.81 -25.15
CA ASN A 378 -11.39 3.71 -26.09
C ASN A 378 -11.37 2.36 -25.36
N ILE A 379 -10.37 2.11 -24.51
CA ILE A 379 -10.29 0.90 -23.69
C ILE A 379 -11.50 0.80 -22.75
N LEU A 380 -11.86 1.89 -22.06
CA LEU A 380 -13.05 1.92 -21.19
C LEU A 380 -14.33 1.67 -21.98
N GLY A 381 -14.43 2.17 -23.21
CA GLY A 381 -15.57 1.94 -24.09
C GLY A 381 -15.78 0.45 -24.36
N ASP A 382 -14.71 -0.25 -24.73
CA ASP A 382 -14.75 -1.70 -24.92
C ASP A 382 -15.04 -2.44 -23.61
N PHE A 383 -14.32 -2.11 -22.53
CA PHE A 383 -14.47 -2.75 -21.24
C PHE A 383 -15.90 -2.63 -20.69
N ILE A 384 -16.48 -1.43 -20.74
CA ILE A 384 -17.87 -1.18 -20.31
C ILE A 384 -18.87 -1.99 -21.14
N THR A 385 -18.66 -2.06 -22.47
CA THR A 385 -19.49 -2.87 -23.36
C THR A 385 -19.42 -4.34 -22.98
N ARG A 386 -18.23 -4.88 -22.72
CA ARG A 386 -18.06 -6.27 -22.24
C ARG A 386 -18.77 -6.51 -20.89
N VAL A 387 -18.63 -5.60 -19.95
CA VAL A 387 -19.33 -5.70 -18.66
C VAL A 387 -20.82 -5.69 -18.84
N ASN A 388 -21.36 -4.76 -19.64
CA ASN A 388 -22.81 -4.64 -19.87
C ASN A 388 -23.39 -5.88 -20.58
N ASN A 389 -22.64 -6.50 -21.50
CA ASN A 389 -23.06 -7.72 -22.19
C ASN A 389 -23.19 -8.95 -21.28
N LEU A 390 -22.70 -8.89 -20.04
CA LEU A 390 -22.91 -9.96 -19.04
C LEU A 390 -24.29 -9.90 -18.39
N TYR A 391 -25.02 -8.81 -18.58
CA TYR A 391 -26.35 -8.61 -18.01
C TYR A 391 -27.41 -8.72 -19.10
N PRO A 392 -28.61 -9.28 -18.77
CA PRO A 392 -29.69 -9.40 -19.74
C PRO A 392 -30.06 -8.05 -20.39
N ALA A 393 -30.23 -8.04 -21.72
CA ALA A 393 -30.57 -6.85 -22.48
C ALA A 393 -31.96 -6.27 -22.12
N ASP A 394 -32.85 -7.14 -21.60
CA ASP A 394 -34.21 -6.80 -21.25
C ASP A 394 -34.37 -6.24 -19.82
N MET A 395 -33.28 -6.20 -19.06
CA MET A 395 -33.30 -5.69 -17.70
C MET A 395 -33.27 -4.15 -17.71
N ASP A 396 -34.29 -3.51 -17.22
CA ASP A 396 -34.32 -2.07 -17.00
C ASP A 396 -33.16 -1.66 -16.07
N MET A 397 -32.49 -0.58 -16.41
CA MET A 397 -31.37 -0.07 -15.61
C MET A 397 -31.78 0.29 -14.17
N GLU A 398 -33.02 0.70 -13.98
CA GLU A 398 -33.60 1.01 -12.68
C GLU A 398 -33.81 -0.27 -11.86
N GLU A 399 -34.30 -1.33 -12.51
CA GLU A 399 -34.47 -2.66 -11.91
C GLU A 399 -33.12 -3.29 -11.55
N LEU A 400 -32.10 -3.21 -12.43
CA LEU A 400 -30.74 -3.66 -12.15
C LEU A 400 -30.14 -2.94 -10.95
N ASN A 401 -30.26 -1.61 -10.89
CA ASN A 401 -29.77 -0.83 -9.76
C ASN A 401 -30.53 -1.16 -8.45
N SER A 402 -31.82 -1.48 -8.52
CA SER A 402 -32.60 -1.94 -7.37
C SER A 402 -32.09 -3.29 -6.85
N PHE A 403 -31.81 -4.25 -7.74
CA PHE A 403 -31.22 -5.54 -7.36
C PHE A 403 -29.82 -5.37 -6.77
N LEU A 404 -28.97 -4.54 -7.39
CA LEU A 404 -27.63 -4.24 -6.88
C LEU A 404 -27.69 -3.61 -5.48
N THR A 405 -28.64 -2.72 -5.26
CA THR A 405 -28.86 -2.10 -3.94
C THR A 405 -29.32 -3.16 -2.92
N THR A 406 -30.21 -4.05 -3.32
CA THR A 406 -30.71 -5.13 -2.46
C THR A 406 -29.57 -6.09 -2.07
N ILE A 407 -28.75 -6.48 -3.04
CA ILE A 407 -27.59 -7.35 -2.80
C ILE A 407 -26.57 -6.66 -1.87
N LYS A 408 -26.29 -5.38 -2.12
CA LYS A 408 -25.41 -4.59 -1.23
C LYS A 408 -25.92 -4.57 0.21
N ASN A 409 -27.20 -4.35 0.42
CA ASN A 409 -27.82 -4.35 1.75
C ASN A 409 -27.71 -5.74 2.41
N GLN A 410 -27.89 -6.82 1.64
CA GLN A 410 -27.72 -8.18 2.12
C GLN A 410 -26.29 -8.52 2.50
N ASP A 411 -25.30 -8.06 1.71
CA ASP A 411 -23.87 -8.21 2.02
C ASP A 411 -23.51 -7.46 3.33
N GLU A 412 -24.02 -6.27 3.52
CA GLU A 412 -23.84 -5.51 4.77
C GLU A 412 -24.46 -6.23 5.98
N GLU A 413 -25.65 -6.80 5.82
CA GLU A 413 -26.29 -7.63 6.85
C GLU A 413 -25.47 -8.91 7.16
N LEU A 414 -24.92 -9.56 6.14
CA LEU A 414 -24.07 -10.74 6.32
C LEU A 414 -22.81 -10.38 7.11
N VAL A 415 -22.14 -9.27 6.79
CA VAL A 415 -20.97 -8.80 7.53
C VAL A 415 -21.30 -8.51 9.01
N ILE A 416 -22.48 -7.95 9.29
CA ILE A 416 -22.94 -7.71 10.67
C ILE A 416 -23.16 -9.05 11.39
N LYS A 417 -23.83 -9.99 10.73
CA LYS A 417 -24.09 -11.33 11.28
C LYS A 417 -22.79 -12.11 11.52
N ASP A 418 -21.83 -12.04 10.61
CA ASP A 418 -20.53 -12.68 10.78
C ASP A 418 -19.74 -12.11 11.97
N LYS A 419 -19.78 -10.80 12.18
CA LYS A 419 -19.20 -10.18 13.38
C LYS A 419 -19.86 -10.63 14.67
N GLU A 420 -21.19 -10.78 14.66
CA GLU A 420 -21.92 -11.28 15.84
C GLU A 420 -21.65 -12.77 16.08
N ILE A 421 -21.58 -13.58 15.02
CA ILE A 421 -21.15 -15.00 15.13
C ILE A 421 -19.76 -15.11 15.72
N ALA A 422 -18.80 -14.33 15.24
CA ALA A 422 -17.44 -14.31 15.78
C ALA A 422 -17.42 -13.88 17.27
N ARG A 423 -18.25 -12.89 17.64
CA ARG A 423 -18.41 -12.45 19.03
C ARG A 423 -19.01 -13.55 19.91
N LEU A 424 -20.05 -14.21 19.44
CA LEU A 424 -20.69 -15.31 20.16
C LEU A 424 -19.78 -16.53 20.29
N GLN A 425 -19.03 -16.89 19.26
CA GLN A 425 -18.01 -17.95 19.30
C GLN A 425 -16.91 -17.63 20.36
N HIS A 426 -16.44 -16.38 20.41
CA HIS A 426 -15.47 -15.95 21.39
C HIS A 426 -16.05 -15.98 22.83
N MET A 427 -17.33 -15.66 23.02
CA MET A 427 -17.99 -15.80 24.32
C MET A 427 -18.18 -17.27 24.71
N LEU A 428 -18.56 -18.13 23.77
CA LEU A 428 -18.67 -19.59 23.99
C LEU A 428 -17.32 -20.21 24.37
N ALA A 429 -16.24 -19.83 23.68
CA ALA A 429 -14.90 -20.30 24.00
C ALA A 429 -14.43 -19.87 25.41
N LYS A 430 -14.94 -18.75 25.91
CA LYS A 430 -14.69 -18.30 27.30
C LYS A 430 -15.56 -19.00 28.34
N LEU A 431 -16.70 -19.57 27.96
CA LEU A 431 -17.65 -20.28 28.82
C LEU A 431 -17.39 -21.79 28.87
N GLU A 432 -16.63 -22.37 27.92
CA GLU A 432 -16.18 -23.75 28.04
C GLU A 432 -15.17 -23.86 29.20
N PRO A 433 -15.51 -24.52 30.32
CA PRO A 433 -14.57 -24.69 31.43
C PRO A 433 -13.44 -25.58 30.92
N GLU A 434 -12.20 -25.22 31.23
CA GLU A 434 -11.02 -26.07 31.09
C GLU A 434 -11.26 -27.42 31.73
N THR A 435 -11.76 -28.38 31.03
CA THR A 435 -11.75 -29.78 31.42
C THR A 435 -10.30 -30.26 31.39
N LYS A 436 -9.56 -29.94 32.42
CA LYS A 436 -8.27 -30.56 32.70
C LYS A 436 -8.50 -32.06 32.82
N VAL A 437 -8.21 -32.80 31.80
CA VAL A 437 -8.06 -34.27 31.88
C VAL A 437 -6.85 -34.53 32.79
N LYS A 438 -7.13 -34.78 34.09
CA LYS A 438 -6.14 -35.37 34.99
C LYS A 438 -5.86 -36.79 34.50
N LYS A 439 -4.73 -37.00 33.85
CA LYS A 439 -4.16 -38.35 33.67
C LYS A 439 -3.83 -38.87 35.08
N SER A 440 -4.67 -39.75 35.61
CA SER A 440 -4.35 -40.58 36.77
C SER A 440 -3.30 -41.61 36.33
N THR A 441 -2.11 -41.50 36.89
CA THR A 441 -1.10 -42.54 36.90
C THR A 441 -1.57 -43.66 37.83
N ALA A 442 -2.15 -44.70 37.27
CA ALA A 442 -2.40 -45.94 38.00
C ALA A 442 -1.16 -46.84 37.88
N THR A 443 -0.52 -46.98 38.99
CA THR A 443 0.61 -47.89 39.24
C THR A 443 0.13 -49.35 39.10
N ALA A 444 0.62 -50.06 38.10
CA ALA A 444 0.37 -51.49 37.95
C ALA A 444 1.24 -52.26 38.88
N LYS A 445 0.66 -52.90 39.91
CA LYS A 445 1.25 -53.96 40.72
C LYS A 445 1.38 -55.26 39.91
N LYS A 446 2.58 -55.80 39.83
CA LYS A 446 2.88 -57.14 39.37
C LYS A 446 2.16 -58.19 40.25
N THR A 447 1.46 -59.12 39.62
CA THR A 447 1.16 -60.40 40.27
C THR A 447 1.47 -61.52 39.27
N THR A 448 2.42 -62.32 39.64
CA THR A 448 2.85 -63.57 39.02
C THR A 448 1.84 -64.66 39.35
N THR A 449 1.37 -65.46 38.36
CA THR A 449 1.04 -66.91 38.61
C THR A 449 0.97 -67.70 37.31
N LYS A 450 1.88 -68.62 37.26
CA LYS A 450 1.90 -70.02 36.75
C LYS A 450 1.14 -70.48 35.48
N LYS A 451 1.97 -71.07 34.68
CA LYS A 451 1.73 -72.11 33.66
C LYS A 451 0.62 -73.13 34.02
N VAL A 452 -0.21 -73.52 33.06
CA VAL A 452 -0.58 -74.93 32.83
C VAL A 452 -0.72 -75.20 31.33
N THR A 453 -0.04 -76.20 30.90
CA THR A 453 -0.01 -76.87 29.59
C THR A 453 -1.24 -77.71 29.33
N ARG A 454 -1.73 -77.81 28.02
CA ARG A 454 -2.09 -79.04 27.27
C ARG A 454 -2.90 -78.61 26.06
N ALA A 455 -2.41 -78.86 24.88
CA ALA A 455 -2.47 -80.01 23.96
C ALA A 455 -3.94 -80.34 23.47
N LYS A 456 -4.21 -79.98 22.27
CA LYS A 456 -4.47 -80.82 21.09
C LYS A 456 -4.51 -79.92 19.85
#